data_c4242b8d7979b98ff124224226f05a12
#
_entry.id   c4242b8d7979b98ff124224226f05a12
#
_cell.length_a   1.000
_cell.length_b   1.000
_cell.length_c   1.000
_cell.angle_alpha   90.00
_cell.angle_beta   90.00
_cell.angle_gamma   90.00
#
_symmetry.space_group_name_H-M   'P 1'
#
loop_
_entity.id
_entity.type
_entity.pdbx_description
1 polymer ?
#
loop_
_entity_poly.entity_id
_entity_poly.type
_entity_poly.pdbx_seq_one_letter_code
_entity_poly.pdbx_strand_id
1 'polypeptide(L)'
;MRAKMNAYLHYHHRNVREASTGLIAPKIRKDLNIPEVMQQASHRNLGGALKALETLYLDDQPYLFGDAVSICDLSAYVEIGQLQPRFTNTFDFSELPNVSAWLDRMQKLQFHDEVHVCLTEMGDISQEAPSMDVIRNANISGLKALKAALESIGA
;
A
#
# COMPACT_ATOMS: atom_id res chain seq x y z
N MET A 1 11.18 -21.82 1.04
CA MET A 1 11.00 -20.37 0.79
C MET A 1 10.05 -20.10 -0.38
N ARG A 2 10.40 -20.40 -1.65
CA ARG A 2 9.59 -20.06 -2.85
C ARG A 2 8.11 -20.47 -2.79
N ALA A 3 7.79 -21.68 -2.31
CA ALA A 3 6.40 -22.14 -2.18
C ALA A 3 5.57 -21.29 -1.21
N LYS A 4 6.17 -20.86 -0.09
CA LYS A 4 5.50 -19.97 0.89
C LYS A 4 5.24 -18.59 0.29
N MET A 5 6.19 -18.03 -0.46
CA MET A 5 6.03 -16.73 -1.14
C MET A 5 4.93 -16.82 -2.21
N ASN A 6 4.89 -17.89 -3.02
CA ASN A 6 3.81 -18.09 -4.00
C ASN A 6 2.44 -18.19 -3.31
N ALA A 7 2.33 -18.94 -2.21
CA ALA A 7 1.09 -19.04 -1.44
C ALA A 7 0.64 -17.67 -0.92
N TYR A 8 1.59 -16.85 -0.41
CA TYR A 8 1.31 -15.49 0.03
C TYR A 8 0.81 -14.61 -1.12
N LEU A 9 1.44 -14.65 -2.30
CA LEU A 9 1.02 -13.84 -3.44
C LEU A 9 -0.40 -14.19 -3.92
N HIS A 10 -0.83 -15.45 -3.81
CA HIS A 10 -2.23 -15.84 -4.02
C HIS A 10 -3.15 -15.29 -2.92
N TYR A 11 -2.74 -15.39 -1.66
CA TYR A 11 -3.47 -14.82 -0.52
C TYR A 11 -3.63 -13.29 -0.66
N HIS A 12 -2.60 -12.61 -1.09
CA HIS A 12 -2.54 -11.16 -1.29
C HIS A 12 -3.73 -10.63 -2.11
N HIS A 13 -4.07 -11.29 -3.23
CA HIS A 13 -5.12 -10.85 -4.14
C HIS A 13 -6.52 -10.76 -3.52
N ARG A 14 -6.81 -11.55 -2.49
CA ARG A 14 -8.13 -11.63 -1.86
C ARG A 14 -8.20 -10.99 -0.48
N ASN A 15 -7.08 -10.53 0.04
CA ASN A 15 -7.00 -10.07 1.41
C ASN A 15 -6.26 -8.72 1.51
N VAL A 16 -4.97 -8.67 1.19
CA VAL A 16 -4.16 -7.45 1.31
C VAL A 16 -4.60 -6.38 0.30
N ARG A 17 -4.94 -6.78 -0.93
CA ARG A 17 -5.41 -5.88 -1.98
C ARG A 17 -6.75 -5.20 -1.67
N GLU A 18 -7.46 -5.68 -0.68
CA GLU A 18 -8.69 -5.03 -0.20
C GLU A 18 -8.43 -3.63 0.41
N ALA A 19 -7.17 -3.29 0.72
CA ALA A 19 -6.78 -1.92 1.06
C ALA A 19 -7.18 -0.92 -0.03
N SER A 20 -6.80 -1.19 -1.29
CA SER A 20 -7.16 -0.33 -2.42
C SER A 20 -8.66 -0.35 -2.71
N THR A 21 -9.27 -1.55 -2.78
CA THR A 21 -10.69 -1.67 -3.18
C THR A 21 -11.66 -1.21 -2.11
N GLY A 22 -11.34 -1.38 -0.83
CA GLY A 22 -12.22 -1.06 0.28
C GLY A 22 -12.06 0.35 0.85
N LEU A 23 -10.84 0.90 0.84
CA LEU A 23 -10.55 2.18 1.49
C LEU A 23 -10.27 3.32 0.50
N ILE A 24 -9.57 3.05 -0.57
CA ILE A 24 -9.13 4.09 -1.52
C ILE A 24 -10.14 4.28 -2.64
N ALA A 25 -10.49 3.20 -3.37
CA ALA A 25 -11.36 3.29 -4.54
C ALA A 25 -12.73 3.94 -4.24
N PRO A 26 -13.43 3.66 -3.13
CA PRO A 26 -14.69 4.33 -2.82
C PRO A 26 -14.57 5.85 -2.67
N LYS A 27 -13.39 6.33 -2.30
CA LYS A 27 -13.12 7.76 -2.14
C LYS A 27 -12.78 8.45 -3.47
N ILE A 28 -11.85 7.87 -4.25
CA ILE A 28 -11.31 8.50 -5.46
C ILE A 28 -12.01 8.08 -6.76
N ARG A 29 -12.73 6.95 -6.77
CA ARG A 29 -13.43 6.39 -7.93
C ARG A 29 -14.93 6.28 -7.67
N LYS A 30 -15.56 7.41 -7.35
CA LYS A 30 -17.00 7.50 -7.11
C LYS A 30 -17.84 7.01 -8.31
N ASP A 31 -17.28 7.07 -9.52
CA ASP A 31 -17.86 6.54 -10.75
C ASP A 31 -18.11 5.03 -10.71
N LEU A 32 -17.36 4.27 -9.91
CA LEU A 32 -17.53 2.82 -9.77
C LEU A 32 -18.75 2.43 -8.93
N ASN A 33 -19.34 3.36 -8.16
CA ASN A 33 -20.52 3.13 -7.31
C ASN A 33 -20.41 1.83 -6.47
N ILE A 34 -19.24 1.62 -5.82
CA ILE A 34 -18.97 0.39 -5.05
C ILE A 34 -20.01 0.25 -3.93
N PRO A 35 -20.81 -0.82 -3.90
CA PRO A 35 -21.83 -1.00 -2.88
C PRO A 35 -21.26 -1.05 -1.47
N GLU A 36 -21.96 -0.46 -0.49
CA GLU A 36 -21.51 -0.39 0.89
C GLU A 36 -21.20 -1.79 1.49
N VAL A 37 -22.03 -2.81 1.14
CA VAL A 37 -21.80 -4.18 1.59
C VAL A 37 -20.44 -4.73 1.12
N MET A 38 -20.00 -4.32 -0.06
CA MET A 38 -18.67 -4.69 -0.59
C MET A 38 -17.56 -3.95 0.15
N GLN A 39 -17.72 -2.64 0.39
CA GLN A 39 -16.78 -1.86 1.18
C GLN A 39 -16.60 -2.46 2.58
N GLN A 40 -17.69 -2.81 3.27
CA GLN A 40 -17.65 -3.44 4.58
C GLN A 40 -16.97 -4.84 4.54
N ALA A 41 -17.20 -5.62 3.48
CA ALA A 41 -16.50 -6.90 3.29
C ALA A 41 -14.99 -6.69 3.11
N SER A 42 -14.59 -5.71 2.28
CA SER A 42 -13.19 -5.35 2.07
C SER A 42 -12.51 -4.89 3.36
N HIS A 43 -13.19 -4.08 4.17
CA HIS A 43 -12.67 -3.66 5.48
C HIS A 43 -12.42 -4.85 6.41
N ARG A 44 -13.36 -5.82 6.49
CA ARG A 44 -13.16 -7.03 7.31
C ARG A 44 -11.99 -7.87 6.80
N ASN A 45 -11.88 -8.06 5.48
CA ASN A 45 -10.80 -8.82 4.87
C ASN A 45 -9.43 -8.17 5.14
N LEU A 46 -9.36 -6.86 4.95
CA LEU A 46 -8.15 -6.09 5.26
C LEU A 46 -7.77 -6.20 6.75
N GLY A 47 -8.73 -6.06 7.66
CA GLY A 47 -8.48 -6.24 9.10
C GLY A 47 -7.89 -7.61 9.42
N GLY A 48 -8.42 -8.68 8.82
CA GLY A 48 -7.87 -10.02 8.93
C GLY A 48 -6.46 -10.14 8.34
N ALA A 49 -6.22 -9.50 7.19
CA ALA A 49 -4.91 -9.49 6.55
C ALA A 49 -3.86 -8.74 7.38
N LEU A 50 -4.19 -7.56 7.91
CA LEU A 50 -3.30 -6.80 8.78
C LEU A 50 -2.97 -7.55 10.06
N LYS A 51 -3.97 -8.21 10.68
CA LYS A 51 -3.73 -9.06 11.84
C LYS A 51 -2.77 -10.22 11.51
N ALA A 52 -2.94 -10.86 10.35
CA ALA A 52 -2.03 -11.93 9.92
C ALA A 52 -0.61 -11.40 9.66
N LEU A 53 -0.47 -10.22 9.05
CA LEU A 53 0.84 -9.58 8.90
C LEU A 53 1.49 -9.31 10.27
N GLU A 54 0.75 -8.74 11.21
CA GLU A 54 1.22 -8.41 12.55
C GLU A 54 1.71 -9.63 13.34
N THR A 55 0.93 -10.73 13.31
CA THR A 55 1.11 -11.85 14.25
C THR A 55 1.70 -13.12 13.66
N LEU A 56 1.80 -13.23 12.32
CA LEU A 56 2.29 -14.45 11.65
C LEU A 56 3.48 -14.19 10.71
N TYR A 57 3.51 -13.03 10.05
CA TYR A 57 4.54 -12.73 9.05
C TYR A 57 5.63 -11.82 9.58
N LEU A 58 5.33 -10.94 10.54
CA LEU A 58 6.25 -9.92 11.06
C LEU A 58 6.53 -10.06 12.56
N ASP A 59 6.05 -11.11 13.21
CA ASP A 59 6.14 -11.30 14.66
C ASP A 59 7.59 -11.29 15.17
N ASP A 60 8.49 -11.98 14.47
CA ASP A 60 9.89 -12.15 14.87
C ASP A 60 10.91 -11.85 13.76
N GLN A 61 10.47 -11.22 12.66
CA GLN A 61 11.32 -10.97 11.50
C GLN A 61 11.05 -9.60 10.87
N PRO A 62 12.09 -8.98 10.27
CA PRO A 62 11.97 -7.61 9.72
C PRO A 62 11.15 -7.51 8.43
N TYR A 63 11.03 -8.58 7.66
CA TYR A 63 10.28 -8.66 6.41
C TYR A 63 9.42 -9.92 6.38
N LEU A 64 8.45 -9.98 5.46
CA LEU A 64 7.43 -11.05 5.42
C LEU A 64 8.00 -12.48 5.35
N PHE A 65 9.20 -12.63 4.82
CA PHE A 65 9.84 -13.94 4.62
C PHE A 65 11.32 -13.96 5.02
N GLY A 66 11.68 -13.30 6.11
CA GLY A 66 13.02 -13.34 6.70
C GLY A 66 13.70 -11.98 6.79
N ASP A 67 15.03 -11.96 6.64
CA ASP A 67 15.87 -10.80 6.95
C ASP A 67 16.08 -9.84 5.77
N ALA A 68 15.58 -10.19 4.58
CA ALA A 68 15.72 -9.37 3.38
C ALA A 68 14.36 -9.10 2.71
N VAL A 69 14.24 -7.90 2.12
CA VAL A 69 13.06 -7.51 1.34
C VAL A 69 12.84 -8.50 0.19
N SER A 70 11.58 -8.85 -0.03
CA SER A 70 11.14 -9.77 -1.08
C SER A 70 10.05 -9.14 -1.96
N ILE A 71 9.71 -9.80 -3.07
CA ILE A 71 8.58 -9.40 -3.91
C ILE A 71 7.25 -9.39 -3.12
N CYS A 72 7.13 -10.20 -2.07
CA CYS A 72 5.95 -10.22 -1.22
C CYS A 72 5.84 -8.94 -0.39
N ASP A 73 6.96 -8.43 0.13
CA ASP A 73 7.01 -7.16 0.84
C ASP A 73 6.65 -6.00 -0.09
N LEU A 74 7.22 -5.96 -1.29
CA LEU A 74 6.92 -4.93 -2.29
C LEU A 74 5.42 -4.96 -2.66
N SER A 75 4.87 -6.15 -2.93
CA SER A 75 3.45 -6.31 -3.25
C SER A 75 2.53 -5.87 -2.10
N ALA A 76 2.87 -6.23 -0.85
CA ALA A 76 2.12 -5.81 0.32
C ALA A 76 2.20 -4.30 0.54
N TYR A 77 3.40 -3.74 0.38
CA TYR A 77 3.65 -2.32 0.63
C TYR A 77 2.88 -1.42 -0.34
N VAL A 78 2.79 -1.77 -1.61
CA VAL A 78 1.98 -1.01 -2.60
C VAL A 78 0.53 -0.85 -2.14
N GLU A 79 -0.05 -1.86 -1.49
CA GLU A 79 -1.43 -1.82 -1.01
C GLU A 79 -1.56 -1.16 0.38
N ILE A 80 -0.72 -1.54 1.34
CA ILE A 80 -0.83 -1.10 2.74
C ILE A 80 -0.15 0.26 2.94
N GLY A 81 1.01 0.47 2.33
CA GLY A 81 1.79 1.69 2.49
C GLY A 81 1.03 2.95 2.11
N GLN A 82 0.19 2.89 1.07
CA GLN A 82 -0.63 4.02 0.64
C GLN A 82 -1.63 4.51 1.72
N LEU A 83 -1.99 3.67 2.69
CA LEU A 83 -2.98 4.01 3.72
C LEU A 83 -2.40 4.89 4.83
N GLN A 84 -1.08 5.03 4.90
CA GLN A 84 -0.37 5.75 5.96
C GLN A 84 -0.73 7.24 6.02
N PRO A 85 -0.59 7.88 7.21
CA PRO A 85 -0.80 9.32 7.38
C PRO A 85 0.04 10.21 6.44
N ARG A 86 1.23 9.74 6.04
CA ARG A 86 2.08 10.48 5.09
C ARG A 86 1.56 10.48 3.64
N PHE A 87 0.59 9.64 3.32
CA PHE A 87 0.00 9.53 1.99
C PHE A 87 -1.50 9.82 2.07
N THR A 88 -2.33 8.79 2.03
CA THR A 88 -3.79 8.97 1.97
C THR A 88 -4.47 9.14 3.31
N ASN A 89 -3.78 8.83 4.41
CA ASN A 89 -4.28 8.94 5.79
C ASN A 89 -5.64 8.24 6.01
N THR A 90 -5.78 7.03 5.47
CA THR A 90 -7.06 6.30 5.49
C THR A 90 -7.09 5.15 6.50
N PHE A 91 -5.97 4.87 7.20
CA PHE A 91 -5.91 3.83 8.22
C PHE A 91 -4.94 4.20 9.35
N ASP A 92 -5.37 3.91 10.59
CA ASP A 92 -4.53 4.06 11.80
C ASP A 92 -3.82 2.75 12.12
N PHE A 93 -2.48 2.79 12.12
CA PHE A 93 -1.61 1.64 12.40
C PHE A 93 -1.13 1.58 13.85
N SER A 94 -1.62 2.42 14.76
CA SER A 94 -1.14 2.53 16.15
C SER A 94 -1.21 1.21 16.93
N GLU A 95 -2.20 0.37 16.64
CA GLU A 95 -2.40 -0.94 17.26
C GLU A 95 -1.62 -2.09 16.59
N LEU A 96 -0.76 -1.77 15.58
CA LEU A 96 -0.02 -2.74 14.77
C LEU A 96 1.49 -2.41 14.77
N PRO A 97 2.20 -2.62 15.88
CA PRO A 97 3.60 -2.20 16.04
C PRO A 97 4.57 -2.90 15.05
N ASN A 98 4.37 -4.19 14.76
CA ASN A 98 5.24 -4.91 13.82
C ASN A 98 5.02 -4.43 12.38
N VAL A 99 3.76 -4.23 11.98
CA VAL A 99 3.41 -3.63 10.69
C VAL A 99 3.97 -2.21 10.59
N SER A 100 3.83 -1.38 11.62
CA SER A 100 4.38 -0.02 11.66
C SER A 100 5.90 0.00 11.48
N ALA A 101 6.61 -0.85 12.21
CA ALA A 101 8.05 -0.99 12.09
C ALA A 101 8.49 -1.52 10.70
N TRP A 102 7.69 -2.40 10.09
CA TRP A 102 7.92 -2.86 8.72
C TRP A 102 7.67 -1.74 7.70
N LEU A 103 6.60 -0.96 7.84
CA LEU A 103 6.33 0.20 7.00
C LEU A 103 7.51 1.21 7.02
N ASP A 104 8.07 1.47 8.21
CA ASP A 104 9.24 2.34 8.37
C ASP A 104 10.51 1.79 7.70
N ARG A 105 10.67 0.47 7.67
CA ARG A 105 11.78 -0.17 6.93
C ARG A 105 11.59 -0.07 5.43
N MET A 106 10.38 -0.30 4.95
CA MET A 106 10.06 -0.22 3.52
C MET A 106 10.28 1.18 2.96
N GLN A 107 10.00 2.22 3.74
CA GLN A 107 10.25 3.62 3.34
C GLN A 107 11.73 3.95 3.11
N LYS A 108 12.65 3.16 3.64
CA LYS A 108 14.10 3.37 3.48
C LYS A 108 14.68 2.67 2.24
N LEU A 109 13.84 1.98 1.47
CA LEU A 109 14.28 1.34 0.24
C LEU A 109 14.66 2.38 -0.81
N GLN A 110 15.66 2.04 -1.61
CA GLN A 110 16.09 2.89 -2.72
C GLN A 110 14.92 3.16 -3.67
N PHE A 111 14.81 4.39 -4.13
CA PHE A 111 13.73 4.89 -5.01
C PHE A 111 12.33 4.87 -4.39
N HIS A 112 12.21 4.68 -3.08
CA HIS A 112 10.91 4.70 -2.41
C HIS A 112 10.13 5.99 -2.70
N ASP A 113 10.76 7.14 -2.52
CA ASP A 113 10.08 8.43 -2.66
C ASP A 113 9.73 8.73 -4.11
N GLU A 114 10.59 8.35 -5.07
CA GLU A 114 10.36 8.55 -6.50
C GLU A 114 9.14 7.76 -7.00
N VAL A 115 8.96 6.52 -6.55
CA VAL A 115 7.80 5.71 -6.95
C VAL A 115 6.51 6.12 -6.24
N HIS A 116 6.60 6.87 -5.13
CA HIS A 116 5.44 7.32 -4.36
C HIS A 116 5.09 8.82 -4.57
N VAL A 117 5.74 9.52 -5.49
CA VAL A 117 5.44 10.93 -5.81
C VAL A 117 3.94 11.15 -6.07
N CYS A 118 3.30 10.24 -6.81
CA CYS A 118 1.86 10.33 -7.09
C CYS A 118 1.02 10.35 -5.80
N LEU A 119 1.31 9.47 -4.84
CA LEU A 119 0.60 9.42 -3.56
C LEU A 119 0.87 10.66 -2.72
N THR A 120 2.12 11.12 -2.67
CA THR A 120 2.51 12.32 -1.93
C THR A 120 1.80 13.57 -2.46
N GLU A 121 1.72 13.74 -3.79
CA GLU A 121 1.04 14.87 -4.40
C GLU A 121 -0.49 14.77 -4.34
N MET A 122 -1.04 13.56 -4.34
CA MET A 122 -2.47 13.35 -4.12
C MET A 122 -2.87 13.75 -2.70
N GLY A 123 -2.03 13.47 -1.72
CA GLY A 123 -2.17 13.88 -0.33
C GLY A 123 -3.27 13.15 0.45
N ASP A 124 -3.61 13.72 1.59
CA ASP A 124 -4.63 13.19 2.53
C ASP A 124 -6.02 13.17 1.89
N ILE A 125 -6.62 11.99 1.81
CA ILE A 125 -7.99 11.79 1.30
C ILE A 125 -8.94 11.31 2.41
N SER A 126 -8.53 11.38 3.67
CA SER A 126 -9.34 10.87 4.79
C SER A 126 -10.70 11.57 4.89
N GLN A 127 -10.71 12.89 4.66
CA GLN A 127 -11.90 13.74 4.77
C GLN A 127 -12.54 14.03 3.41
N GLU A 128 -11.73 14.39 2.42
CA GLU A 128 -12.22 14.80 1.10
C GLU A 128 -11.40 14.15 -0.02
N ALA A 129 -12.08 13.71 -1.07
CA ALA A 129 -11.42 13.19 -2.25
C ALA A 129 -10.74 14.32 -3.04
N PRO A 130 -9.52 14.12 -3.57
CA PRO A 130 -8.87 15.09 -4.41
C PRO A 130 -9.65 15.31 -5.72
N SER A 131 -9.54 16.49 -6.31
CA SER A 131 -10.14 16.76 -7.61
C SER A 131 -9.47 15.91 -8.70
N MET A 132 -10.19 15.71 -9.81
CA MET A 132 -9.62 14.98 -10.96
C MET A 132 -8.36 15.65 -11.54
N ASP A 133 -8.24 16.97 -11.41
CA ASP A 133 -7.03 17.69 -11.86
C ASP A 133 -5.84 17.41 -10.92
N VAL A 134 -6.06 17.34 -9.61
CA VAL A 134 -5.02 16.91 -8.64
C VAL A 134 -4.57 15.49 -8.97
N ILE A 135 -5.49 14.55 -9.15
CA ILE A 135 -5.17 13.16 -9.48
C ILE A 135 -4.37 13.08 -10.79
N ARG A 136 -4.80 13.82 -11.83
CA ARG A 136 -4.11 13.85 -13.13
C ARG A 136 -2.69 14.39 -12.99
N ASN A 137 -2.52 15.52 -12.32
CA ASN A 137 -1.20 16.15 -12.14
C ASN A 137 -0.27 15.26 -11.31
N ALA A 138 -0.76 14.68 -10.22
CA ALA A 138 -0.01 13.73 -9.40
C ALA A 138 0.49 12.52 -10.23
N ASN A 139 -0.35 11.96 -11.09
CA ASN A 139 0.07 10.88 -12.00
C ASN A 139 1.15 11.33 -13.00
N ILE A 140 1.06 12.55 -13.54
CA ILE A 140 2.08 13.10 -14.46
C ILE A 140 3.41 13.28 -13.71
N SER A 141 3.39 13.82 -12.50
CA SER A 141 4.58 14.00 -11.67
C SER A 141 5.20 12.65 -11.29
N GLY A 142 4.39 11.67 -10.90
CA GLY A 142 4.84 10.31 -10.60
C GLY A 142 5.53 9.64 -11.79
N LEU A 143 4.96 9.74 -12.99
CA LEU A 143 5.59 9.22 -14.21
C LEU A 143 6.92 9.90 -14.53
N LYS A 144 7.04 11.22 -14.32
CA LYS A 144 8.29 11.96 -14.53
C LYS A 144 9.37 11.52 -13.51
N ALA A 145 8.99 11.40 -12.23
CA ALA A 145 9.91 10.96 -11.18
C ALA A 145 10.42 9.53 -11.44
N LEU A 146 9.50 8.62 -11.79
CA LEU A 146 9.87 7.24 -12.14
C LEU A 146 10.81 7.18 -13.33
N LYS A 147 10.56 7.95 -14.40
CA LYS A 147 11.44 8.01 -15.56
C LYS A 147 12.83 8.51 -15.19
N ALA A 148 12.93 9.60 -14.42
CA ALA A 148 14.22 10.12 -13.95
C ALA A 148 14.97 9.11 -13.08
N ALA A 149 14.28 8.38 -12.20
CA ALA A 149 14.87 7.32 -11.39
C ALA A 149 15.44 6.18 -12.27
N LEU A 150 14.71 5.72 -13.28
CA LEU A 150 15.18 4.69 -14.21
C LEU A 150 16.41 5.15 -15.01
N GLU A 151 16.41 6.37 -15.52
CA GLU A 151 17.56 6.96 -16.23
C GLU A 151 18.81 7.02 -15.33
N SER A 152 18.64 7.27 -14.03
CA SER A 152 19.75 7.35 -13.06
C SER A 152 20.47 6.02 -12.82
N ILE A 153 19.81 4.90 -13.08
CA ILE A 153 20.39 3.54 -12.96
C ILE A 153 20.79 2.93 -14.31
N GLY A 154 20.65 3.69 -15.40
CA GLY A 154 21.05 3.24 -16.74
C GLY A 154 20.11 2.20 -17.34
N ALA A 155 18.83 2.22 -16.95
CA ALA A 155 17.78 1.33 -17.46
C ALA A 155 16.94 2.01 -18.53
#